data_a7706d9ebc41ec82805f8d0fb8d5f0b2
#
_entry.id   a7706d9ebc41ec82805f8d0fb8d5f0b2
#
_cell.length_a   1.000
_cell.length_b   1.000
_cell.length_c   1.000
_cell.angle_alpha   90.00
_cell.angle_beta   90.00
_cell.angle_gamma   90.00
#
_symmetry.space_group_name_H-M   'P 1'
#
loop_
_entity.id
_entity.type
_entity.pdbx_description
1 polymer ?
#
loop_
_entity_poly.entity_id
_entity_poly.type
_entity_poly.pdbx_seq_one_letter_code
_entity_poly.pdbx_strand_id
1 'polypeptide(L)'
;MRLVLLGPPSAGKGTQASLLSQRFDLLHLATGDILREAVAAGSSLGKKAKKFMDTGALVPDAIVIGLLEGKMKSTQSQTGFILDGFPRNVDQAKQLEEFTDLDLVLCIEVDFNRLVERATGRRSCKDCGAVYHVRYNPPKQLGLCDKCGGPLYLRDDDSEEIVRKRLRTYEDQTKPVIQYYESIGKLKYVEGEGSIEDVQKKLLDAIVEQWPQLKDAAYGPMPVKKPVVSAPPKPSSQPSQQPKPQHGQGAPHGGGRSHRGGRGRGRRGRYFGKPGSKGQNKQ
;
A
#
# COMPACT_ATOMS: atom_id res chain seq x y z
N MET A 1 14.95 16.93 -3.61
CA MET A 1 14.38 17.12 -2.25
C MET A 1 13.81 15.80 -1.77
N ARG A 2 14.24 15.33 -0.57
CA ARG A 2 13.86 14.03 0.00
C ARG A 2 13.14 14.26 1.32
N LEU A 3 11.83 14.08 1.31
CA LEU A 3 10.95 14.41 2.42
C LEU A 3 10.35 13.15 3.04
N VAL A 4 10.08 13.24 4.34
CA VAL A 4 9.24 12.28 5.08
C VAL A 4 8.07 13.02 5.70
N LEU A 5 6.85 12.47 5.57
CA LEU A 5 5.68 12.91 6.33
C LEU A 5 5.40 11.93 7.47
N LEU A 6 5.57 12.40 8.69
CA LEU A 6 5.18 11.72 9.92
C LEU A 6 3.83 12.26 10.44
N GLY A 7 3.26 11.53 11.37
CA GLY A 7 2.02 11.87 12.03
C GLY A 7 1.09 10.67 12.18
N PRO A 8 0.05 10.76 13.03
CA PRO A 8 -0.84 9.64 13.32
C PRO A 8 -1.63 9.16 12.11
N PRO A 9 -2.18 7.94 12.14
CA PRO A 9 -3.16 7.49 11.15
C PRO A 9 -4.27 8.51 10.98
N SER A 10 -4.66 8.77 9.72
CA SER A 10 -5.72 9.72 9.34
C SER A 10 -5.42 11.21 9.61
N ALA A 11 -4.18 11.59 9.90
CA ALA A 11 -3.76 13.00 9.99
C ALA A 11 -3.78 13.77 8.66
N GLY A 12 -4.02 13.10 7.53
CA GLY A 12 -4.04 13.73 6.20
C GLY A 12 -2.72 13.63 5.42
N LYS A 13 -1.74 12.87 5.90
CA LYS A 13 -0.42 12.72 5.26
C LYS A 13 -0.50 12.43 3.76
N GLY A 14 -1.28 11.42 3.36
CA GLY A 14 -1.40 11.05 1.95
C GLY A 14 -1.97 12.14 1.05
N THR A 15 -2.95 12.91 1.56
CA THR A 15 -3.51 14.06 0.84
C THR A 15 -2.44 15.13 0.64
N GLN A 16 -1.72 15.47 1.70
CA GLN A 16 -0.68 16.49 1.67
C GLN A 16 0.54 16.05 0.88
N ALA A 17 0.96 14.78 1.00
CA ALA A 17 2.03 14.20 0.18
C ALA A 17 1.71 14.26 -1.32
N SER A 18 0.47 13.97 -1.70
CA SER A 18 0.03 14.07 -3.09
C SER A 18 0.10 15.49 -3.63
N LEU A 19 -0.30 16.49 -2.83
CA LEU A 19 -0.24 17.90 -3.21
C LEU A 19 1.22 18.40 -3.31
N LEU A 20 2.07 18.05 -2.34
CA LEU A 20 3.50 18.39 -2.36
C LEU A 20 4.22 17.70 -3.53
N SER A 21 3.92 16.42 -3.79
CA SER A 21 4.44 15.66 -4.93
C SER A 21 4.12 16.35 -6.27
N GLN A 22 2.88 16.84 -6.42
CA GLN A 22 2.47 17.57 -7.64
C GLN A 22 3.16 18.91 -7.76
N ARG A 23 3.35 19.61 -6.65
CA ARG A 23 3.91 20.97 -6.63
C ARG A 23 5.41 20.99 -6.92
N PHE A 24 6.15 20.05 -6.34
CA PHE A 24 7.62 20.00 -6.43
C PHE A 24 8.14 18.89 -7.34
N ASP A 25 7.26 18.21 -8.08
CA ASP A 25 7.58 17.09 -8.97
C ASP A 25 8.37 15.97 -8.26
N LEU A 26 7.90 15.59 -7.05
CA LEU A 26 8.50 14.54 -6.24
C LEU A 26 7.82 13.20 -6.45
N LEU A 27 8.57 12.11 -6.36
CA LEU A 27 8.00 10.77 -6.32
C LEU A 27 7.25 10.55 -4.99
N HIS A 28 5.94 10.37 -5.03
CA HIS A 28 5.15 10.04 -3.85
C HIS A 28 5.21 8.53 -3.56
N LEU A 29 5.82 8.16 -2.44
CA LEU A 29 5.99 6.81 -1.95
C LEU A 29 5.09 6.58 -0.72
N ALA A 30 3.81 6.31 -0.96
CA ALA A 30 2.84 5.99 0.08
C ALA A 30 2.90 4.48 0.41
N THR A 31 3.56 4.11 1.50
CA THR A 31 3.73 2.69 1.88
C THR A 31 2.40 1.96 2.04
N GLY A 32 1.39 2.62 2.59
CA GLY A 32 0.05 2.05 2.72
C GLY A 32 -0.59 1.71 1.38
N ASP A 33 -0.41 2.54 0.35
CA ASP A 33 -0.95 2.30 -0.99
C ASP A 33 -0.15 1.22 -1.70
N ILE A 34 1.19 1.23 -1.60
CA ILE A 34 2.07 0.18 -2.14
C ILE A 34 1.69 -1.19 -1.56
N LEU A 35 1.43 -1.27 -0.26
CA LEU A 35 0.99 -2.50 0.40
C LEU A 35 -0.40 -2.94 -0.10
N ARG A 36 -1.35 -2.03 -0.24
CA ARG A 36 -2.69 -2.31 -0.79
C ARG A 36 -2.61 -2.78 -2.26
N GLU A 37 -1.80 -2.16 -3.09
CA GLU A 37 -1.52 -2.59 -4.46
C GLU A 37 -0.96 -4.03 -4.47
N ALA A 38 0.02 -4.34 -3.62
CA ALA A 38 0.60 -5.67 -3.52
C ALA A 38 -0.41 -6.73 -3.05
N VAL A 39 -1.32 -6.37 -2.13
CA VAL A 39 -2.43 -7.23 -1.68
C VAL A 39 -3.42 -7.47 -2.82
N ALA A 40 -3.85 -6.42 -3.51
CA ALA A 40 -4.79 -6.50 -4.63
C ALA A 40 -4.23 -7.34 -5.79
N ALA A 41 -2.92 -7.21 -6.07
CA ALA A 41 -2.23 -8.02 -7.07
C ALA A 41 -2.02 -9.50 -6.64
N GLY A 42 -2.36 -9.87 -5.39
CA GLY A 42 -2.20 -11.23 -4.87
C GLY A 42 -0.74 -11.70 -4.78
N SER A 43 0.22 -10.77 -4.75
CA SER A 43 1.66 -11.08 -4.67
C SER A 43 1.99 -11.83 -3.37
N SER A 44 3.11 -12.56 -3.35
CA SER A 44 3.55 -13.30 -2.16
C SER A 44 3.79 -12.38 -0.96
N LEU A 45 4.36 -11.19 -1.18
CA LEU A 45 4.56 -10.17 -0.15
C LEU A 45 3.23 -9.54 0.27
N GLY A 46 2.33 -9.27 -0.67
CA GLY A 46 0.99 -8.75 -0.39
C GLY A 46 0.16 -9.67 0.50
N LYS A 47 0.16 -10.98 0.22
CA LYS A 47 -0.53 -11.98 1.07
C LYS A 47 0.02 -12.02 2.49
N LYS A 48 1.33 -11.86 2.66
CA LYS A 48 1.96 -11.77 3.99
C LYS A 48 1.58 -10.46 4.68
N ALA A 49 1.64 -9.33 3.98
CA ALA A 49 1.30 -8.00 4.51
C ALA A 49 -0.15 -7.90 4.98
N LYS A 50 -1.10 -8.51 4.25
CA LYS A 50 -2.53 -8.44 4.56
C LYS A 50 -2.85 -8.83 6.00
N LYS A 51 -2.24 -9.89 6.53
CA LYS A 51 -2.47 -10.37 7.90
C LYS A 51 -2.21 -9.30 8.97
N PHE A 52 -1.19 -8.47 8.77
CA PHE A 52 -0.84 -7.38 9.67
C PHE A 52 -1.76 -6.17 9.47
N MET A 53 -2.08 -5.85 8.21
CA MET A 53 -2.98 -4.73 7.89
C MET A 53 -4.38 -4.94 8.44
N ASP A 54 -4.93 -6.15 8.35
CA ASP A 54 -6.28 -6.52 8.84
C ASP A 54 -6.39 -6.37 10.37
N THR A 55 -5.27 -6.49 11.10
CA THR A 55 -5.21 -6.34 12.57
C THR A 55 -4.77 -4.96 13.03
N GLY A 56 -4.36 -4.07 12.12
CA GLY A 56 -3.81 -2.75 12.44
C GLY A 56 -2.38 -2.78 12.99
N ALA A 57 -1.70 -3.93 12.92
CA ALA A 57 -0.30 -4.09 13.30
C ALA A 57 0.64 -3.57 12.20
N LEU A 58 1.91 -3.30 12.56
CA LEU A 58 2.93 -2.97 11.57
C LEU A 58 3.28 -4.19 10.73
N VAL A 59 3.40 -3.97 9.42
CA VAL A 59 3.94 -4.98 8.49
C VAL A 59 5.44 -5.10 8.75
N PRO A 60 6.02 -6.31 8.78
CA PRO A 60 7.46 -6.52 8.99
C PRO A 60 8.33 -5.70 8.04
N ASP A 61 9.41 -5.12 8.56
CA ASP A 61 10.26 -4.14 7.89
C ASP A 61 10.82 -4.66 6.57
N ALA A 62 11.27 -5.91 6.52
CA ALA A 62 11.78 -6.54 5.30
C ALA A 62 10.75 -6.55 4.15
N ILE A 63 9.45 -6.64 4.46
CA ILE A 63 8.38 -6.60 3.45
C ILE A 63 8.21 -5.16 2.95
N VAL A 64 8.17 -4.19 3.86
CA VAL A 64 7.98 -2.77 3.51
C VAL A 64 9.15 -2.26 2.69
N ILE A 65 10.38 -2.52 3.14
CA ILE A 65 11.61 -2.08 2.47
C ILE A 65 11.71 -2.71 1.09
N GLY A 66 11.49 -4.03 0.97
CA GLY A 66 11.53 -4.71 -0.33
C GLY A 66 10.53 -4.16 -1.35
N LEU A 67 9.32 -3.76 -0.90
CA LEU A 67 8.33 -3.13 -1.77
C LEU A 67 8.71 -1.68 -2.14
N LEU A 68 9.26 -0.90 -1.19
CA LEU A 68 9.75 0.46 -1.44
C LEU A 68 10.90 0.46 -2.44
N GLU A 69 11.92 -0.39 -2.25
CA GLU A 69 13.04 -0.51 -3.19
C GLU A 69 12.57 -0.88 -4.60
N GLY A 70 11.64 -1.83 -4.71
CA GLY A 70 11.05 -2.20 -5.99
C GLY A 70 10.39 -1.00 -6.69
N LYS A 71 9.65 -0.18 -5.93
CA LYS A 71 8.98 1.01 -6.46
C LYS A 71 9.99 2.10 -6.84
N MET A 72 11.00 2.34 -6.02
CA MET A 72 12.06 3.33 -6.30
C MET A 72 12.86 2.96 -7.55
N LYS A 73 13.24 1.68 -7.71
CA LYS A 73 13.97 1.19 -8.89
C LYS A 73 13.14 1.26 -10.18
N SER A 74 11.81 1.10 -10.09
CA SER A 74 10.90 1.16 -11.24
C SER A 74 10.56 2.56 -11.70
N THR A 75 10.86 3.59 -10.88
CA THR A 75 10.48 4.98 -11.15
C THR A 75 11.74 5.82 -11.27
N GLN A 76 12.01 6.34 -12.45
CA GLN A 76 13.14 7.26 -12.72
C GLN A 76 12.78 8.68 -12.23
N SER A 77 12.67 8.90 -10.93
CA SER A 77 12.54 10.25 -10.40
C SER A 77 13.92 10.85 -10.16
N GLN A 78 14.28 11.88 -10.91
CA GLN A 78 15.53 12.62 -10.76
C GLN A 78 15.41 13.76 -9.73
N THR A 79 14.20 14.14 -9.33
CA THR A 79 13.93 15.36 -8.53
C THR A 79 13.87 15.10 -7.03
N GLY A 80 13.70 13.86 -6.61
CA GLY A 80 13.57 13.45 -5.22
C GLY A 80 12.26 12.72 -4.91
N PHE A 81 11.97 12.54 -3.63
CA PHE A 81 10.80 11.79 -3.20
C PHE A 81 10.16 12.36 -1.93
N ILE A 82 8.93 11.94 -1.68
CA ILE A 82 8.22 12.12 -0.42
C ILE A 82 7.71 10.77 0.09
N LEU A 83 8.17 10.36 1.27
CA LEU A 83 7.73 9.14 1.95
C LEU A 83 6.51 9.45 2.82
N ASP A 84 5.45 8.65 2.66
CA ASP A 84 4.25 8.69 3.47
C ASP A 84 4.02 7.33 4.14
N GLY A 85 4.00 7.34 5.48
CA GLY A 85 3.78 6.15 6.28
C GLY A 85 5.01 5.25 6.45
N PHE A 86 6.21 5.76 6.20
CA PHE A 86 7.50 5.16 6.50
C PHE A 86 8.49 6.29 6.82
N PRO A 87 9.39 6.13 7.82
CA PRO A 87 9.51 4.99 8.75
C PRO A 87 8.40 4.95 9.81
N ARG A 88 8.15 3.78 10.42
CA ARG A 88 7.15 3.59 11.47
C ARG A 88 7.72 3.09 12.80
N ASN A 89 9.00 2.80 12.85
CA ASN A 89 9.76 2.53 14.05
C ASN A 89 11.18 3.10 13.91
N VAL A 90 11.92 3.17 15.01
CA VAL A 90 13.26 3.76 15.05
C VAL A 90 14.27 2.96 14.22
N ASP A 91 14.13 1.64 14.17
CA ASP A 91 15.03 0.79 13.38
C ASP A 91 14.87 1.05 11.89
N GLN A 92 13.62 1.22 11.40
CA GLN A 92 13.35 1.66 10.04
C GLN A 92 13.93 3.06 9.75
N ALA A 93 13.87 3.98 10.73
CA ALA A 93 14.43 5.32 10.56
C ALA A 93 15.97 5.27 10.39
N LYS A 94 16.65 4.49 11.22
CA LYS A 94 18.09 4.28 11.12
C LYS A 94 18.49 3.63 9.79
N GLN A 95 17.77 2.58 9.38
CA GLN A 95 18.02 1.92 8.10
C GLN A 95 17.78 2.90 6.92
N LEU A 96 16.77 3.77 7.01
CA LEU A 96 16.54 4.76 5.96
C LEU A 96 17.70 5.75 5.85
N GLU A 97 18.26 6.20 6.96
CA GLU A 97 19.43 7.10 6.99
C GLU A 97 20.71 6.44 6.42
N GLU A 98 20.81 5.10 6.45
CA GLU A 98 21.96 4.38 5.88
C GLU A 98 21.99 4.43 4.33
N PHE A 99 20.84 4.50 3.67
CA PHE A 99 20.80 4.54 2.20
C PHE A 99 20.29 5.84 1.60
N THR A 100 19.81 6.79 2.40
CA THR A 100 19.44 8.10 1.88
C THR A 100 19.57 9.17 2.95
N ASP A 101 20.20 10.27 2.60
CA ASP A 101 20.23 11.45 3.45
C ASP A 101 18.93 12.24 3.26
N LEU A 102 18.08 12.25 4.29
CA LEU A 102 16.82 12.98 4.27
C LEU A 102 17.07 14.47 4.44
N ASP A 103 16.37 15.26 3.64
CA ASP A 103 16.50 16.71 3.70
C ASP A 103 15.60 17.33 4.79
N LEU A 104 14.38 16.81 5.00
CA LEU A 104 13.41 17.31 5.98
C LEU A 104 12.36 16.26 6.33
N VAL A 105 11.99 16.23 7.60
CA VAL A 105 10.90 15.42 8.14
C VAL A 105 9.81 16.37 8.66
N LEU A 106 8.60 16.25 8.12
CA LEU A 106 7.45 17.07 8.51
C LEU A 106 6.49 16.21 9.32
N CYS A 107 6.22 16.58 10.56
CA CYS A 107 5.30 15.88 11.45
C CYS A 107 3.95 16.63 11.49
N ILE A 108 2.89 16.02 10.95
CA ILE A 108 1.54 16.59 11.01
C ILE A 108 0.89 16.17 12.32
N GLU A 109 0.61 17.15 13.19
CA GLU A 109 -0.07 16.95 14.48
C GLU A 109 -1.56 17.20 14.36
N VAL A 110 -2.36 16.28 14.88
CA VAL A 110 -3.83 16.35 14.88
C VAL A 110 -4.34 15.83 16.21
N ASP A 111 -5.37 16.49 16.77
CA ASP A 111 -6.03 16.01 17.98
C ASP A 111 -6.56 14.58 17.82
N PHE A 112 -6.29 13.75 18.84
CA PHE A 112 -6.61 12.33 18.82
C PHE A 112 -8.11 12.04 18.58
N ASN A 113 -9.00 12.87 19.15
CA ASN A 113 -10.44 12.67 19.05
C ASN A 113 -10.95 12.83 17.61
N ARG A 114 -10.27 13.64 16.80
CA ARG A 114 -10.62 13.85 15.38
C ARG A 114 -10.14 12.75 14.45
N LEU A 115 -9.13 11.99 14.85
CA LEU A 115 -8.51 10.98 13.99
C LEU A 115 -9.45 9.81 13.66
N VAL A 116 -10.27 9.40 14.63
CA VAL A 116 -11.25 8.32 14.42
C VAL A 116 -12.34 8.79 13.44
N GLU A 117 -12.90 9.99 13.63
CA GLU A 117 -13.88 10.57 12.71
C GLU A 117 -13.32 10.70 11.29
N ARG A 118 -12.07 11.21 11.16
CA ARG A 118 -11.40 11.34 9.86
C ARG A 118 -11.18 9.99 9.18
N ALA A 119 -10.91 8.93 9.94
CA ALA A 119 -10.72 7.59 9.38
C ALA A 119 -12.02 6.98 8.90
N THR A 120 -13.04 6.93 9.75
CA THR A 120 -14.33 6.29 9.47
C THR A 120 -15.12 7.02 8.38
N GLY A 121 -14.95 8.34 8.28
CA GLY A 121 -15.53 9.16 7.22
C GLY A 121 -14.79 9.12 5.89
N ARG A 122 -13.60 8.53 5.82
CA ARG A 122 -12.80 8.46 4.59
C ARG A 122 -13.44 7.57 3.54
N ARG A 123 -13.32 7.97 2.28
CA ARG A 123 -13.70 7.17 1.10
C ARG A 123 -12.54 7.19 0.12
N SER A 124 -12.24 6.06 -0.46
CA SER A 124 -11.16 5.92 -1.46
C SER A 124 -11.73 5.43 -2.78
N CYS A 125 -11.23 5.94 -3.88
CA CYS A 125 -11.59 5.45 -5.20
C CYS A 125 -10.86 4.14 -5.48
N LYS A 126 -11.58 3.12 -5.96
CA LYS A 126 -11.00 1.82 -6.33
C LYS A 126 -10.07 1.92 -7.53
N ASP A 127 -10.36 2.83 -8.47
CA ASP A 127 -9.67 2.89 -9.76
C ASP A 127 -8.45 3.81 -9.75
N CYS A 128 -8.56 5.01 -9.15
CA CYS A 128 -7.47 6.00 -9.18
C CYS A 128 -6.86 6.33 -7.80
N GLY A 129 -7.34 5.72 -6.72
CA GLY A 129 -6.83 5.95 -5.37
C GLY A 129 -7.19 7.33 -4.77
N ALA A 130 -7.96 8.18 -5.46
CA ALA A 130 -8.37 9.48 -4.96
C ALA A 130 -9.11 9.36 -3.62
N VAL A 131 -8.82 10.27 -2.69
CA VAL A 131 -9.34 10.23 -1.32
C VAL A 131 -10.36 11.36 -1.12
N TYR A 132 -11.49 10.98 -0.54
CA TYR A 132 -12.60 11.85 -0.16
C TYR A 132 -12.93 11.65 1.31
N HIS A 133 -13.74 12.53 1.84
CA HIS A 133 -14.31 12.40 3.17
C HIS A 133 -15.77 12.81 3.16
N VAL A 134 -16.64 12.02 3.79
CA VAL A 134 -18.10 12.24 3.76
C VAL A 134 -18.53 13.64 4.25
N ARG A 135 -17.73 14.28 5.10
CA ARG A 135 -18.01 15.59 5.69
C ARG A 135 -17.04 16.68 5.23
N TYR A 136 -15.73 16.42 5.25
CA TYR A 136 -14.70 17.45 5.04
C TYR A 136 -14.29 17.67 3.60
N ASN A 137 -14.47 16.66 2.75
CA ASN A 137 -14.19 16.71 1.31
C ASN A 137 -15.10 15.72 0.58
N PRO A 138 -16.43 15.99 0.54
CA PRO A 138 -17.38 15.09 -0.08
C PRO A 138 -17.20 15.06 -1.61
N PRO A 139 -17.46 13.92 -2.26
CA PRO A 139 -17.53 13.86 -3.71
C PRO A 139 -18.77 14.63 -4.19
N LYS A 140 -18.72 15.17 -5.40
CA LYS A 140 -19.86 15.87 -6.04
C LYS A 140 -21.07 14.93 -6.18
N GLN A 141 -20.82 13.67 -6.49
CA GLN A 141 -21.84 12.63 -6.56
C GLN A 141 -21.50 11.52 -5.57
N LEU A 142 -22.44 11.21 -4.68
CA LEU A 142 -22.25 10.17 -3.65
C LEU A 142 -21.85 8.83 -4.28
N GLY A 143 -20.78 8.23 -3.74
CA GLY A 143 -20.29 6.93 -4.16
C GLY A 143 -19.43 6.93 -5.43
N LEU A 144 -19.28 8.07 -6.12
CA LEU A 144 -18.47 8.19 -7.33
C LEU A 144 -17.29 9.15 -7.16
N CYS A 145 -16.21 8.83 -7.83
CA CYS A 145 -14.99 9.63 -7.84
C CYS A 145 -15.09 10.80 -8.83
N ASP A 146 -14.85 12.03 -8.38
CA ASP A 146 -14.87 13.22 -9.24
C ASP A 146 -13.73 13.25 -10.28
N LYS A 147 -12.66 12.46 -10.07
CA LYS A 147 -11.49 12.43 -10.96
C LYS A 147 -11.65 11.45 -12.12
N CYS A 148 -12.24 10.28 -11.88
CA CYS A 148 -12.30 9.20 -12.87
C CYS A 148 -13.67 8.52 -13.00
N GLY A 149 -14.67 8.93 -12.20
CA GLY A 149 -16.00 8.31 -12.19
C GLY A 149 -16.07 6.93 -11.50
N GLY A 150 -14.94 6.41 -11.03
CA GLY A 150 -14.88 5.09 -10.39
C GLY A 150 -15.56 5.04 -9.02
N PRO A 151 -15.91 3.83 -8.51
CA PRO A 151 -16.64 3.68 -7.27
C PRO A 151 -15.79 4.02 -6.05
N LEU A 152 -16.39 4.72 -5.08
CA LEU A 152 -15.79 5.02 -3.79
C LEU A 152 -16.15 3.92 -2.76
N TYR A 153 -15.19 3.56 -1.92
CA TYR A 153 -15.37 2.57 -0.87
C TYR A 153 -14.72 3.00 0.44
N LEU A 154 -15.20 2.45 1.55
CA LEU A 154 -14.51 2.51 2.84
C LEU A 154 -13.42 1.44 2.83
N ARG A 155 -12.19 1.80 3.22
CA ARG A 155 -11.10 0.84 3.33
C ARG A 155 -11.37 -0.15 4.47
N ASP A 156 -10.92 -1.39 4.34
CA ASP A 156 -11.09 -2.41 5.37
C ASP A 156 -10.39 -2.03 6.69
N ASP A 157 -9.28 -1.28 6.59
CA ASP A 157 -8.49 -0.79 7.73
C ASP A 157 -8.99 0.54 8.34
N ASP A 158 -10.16 1.05 7.91
CA ASP A 158 -10.78 2.28 8.42
C ASP A 158 -12.01 2.02 9.32
N SER A 159 -12.28 0.78 9.71
CA SER A 159 -13.24 0.50 10.78
C SER A 159 -12.76 1.08 12.12
N GLU A 160 -13.67 1.56 12.95
CA GLU A 160 -13.32 2.23 14.21
C GLU A 160 -12.42 1.36 15.09
N GLU A 161 -12.69 0.06 15.18
CA GLU A 161 -11.89 -0.87 15.97
C GLU A 161 -10.44 -0.95 15.48
N ILE A 162 -10.25 -1.09 14.16
CA ILE A 162 -8.91 -1.17 13.56
C ILE A 162 -8.19 0.17 13.67
N VAL A 163 -8.91 1.28 13.48
CA VAL A 163 -8.34 2.62 13.63
C VAL A 163 -7.82 2.85 15.05
N ARG A 164 -8.58 2.47 16.08
CA ARG A 164 -8.14 2.56 17.47
C ARG A 164 -6.89 1.71 17.74
N LYS A 165 -6.80 0.50 17.17
CA LYS A 165 -5.58 -0.34 17.24
C LYS A 165 -4.39 0.33 16.54
N ARG A 166 -4.59 0.88 15.36
CA ARG A 166 -3.54 1.62 14.62
C ARG A 166 -3.03 2.84 15.38
N LEU A 167 -3.91 3.55 16.08
CA LEU A 167 -3.54 4.69 16.92
C LEU A 167 -2.69 4.25 18.11
N ARG A 168 -3.02 3.14 18.77
CA ARG A 168 -2.16 2.57 19.83
C ARG A 168 -0.81 2.15 19.27
N THR A 169 -0.79 1.40 18.16
CA THR A 169 0.47 1.02 17.49
C THR A 169 1.32 2.26 17.13
N TYR A 170 0.69 3.36 16.71
CA TYR A 170 1.37 4.61 16.44
C TYR A 170 2.01 5.21 17.69
N GLU A 171 1.27 5.31 18.80
CA GLU A 171 1.79 5.83 20.06
C GLU A 171 2.99 4.99 20.56
N ASP A 172 2.87 3.66 20.49
CA ASP A 172 3.87 2.75 21.05
C ASP A 172 5.13 2.64 20.18
N GLN A 173 4.98 2.63 18.85
CA GLN A 173 6.08 2.26 17.94
C GLN A 173 6.52 3.40 17.01
N THR A 174 5.58 4.27 16.57
CA THR A 174 5.89 5.29 15.58
C THR A 174 6.22 6.65 16.21
N LYS A 175 5.57 6.99 17.31
CA LYS A 175 5.86 8.26 18.01
C LYS A 175 7.34 8.40 18.43
N PRO A 176 8.07 7.35 18.84
CA PRO A 176 9.51 7.44 19.10
C PRO A 176 10.35 7.86 17.89
N VAL A 177 9.86 7.64 16.66
CA VAL A 177 10.54 8.11 15.42
C VAL A 177 10.60 9.65 15.37
N ILE A 178 9.58 10.32 15.89
CA ILE A 178 9.52 11.78 15.94
C ILE A 178 10.68 12.29 16.81
N GLN A 179 10.86 11.72 18.00
CA GLN A 179 11.94 12.07 18.93
C GLN A 179 13.32 11.79 18.31
N TYR A 180 13.45 10.71 17.53
CA TYR A 180 14.67 10.40 16.80
C TYR A 180 15.03 11.51 15.81
N TYR A 181 14.09 11.91 14.93
CA TYR A 181 14.36 12.97 13.94
C TYR A 181 14.49 14.36 14.58
N GLU A 182 13.83 14.61 15.70
CA GLU A 182 14.01 15.82 16.48
C GLU A 182 15.45 15.90 17.05
N SER A 183 15.96 14.78 17.58
CA SER A 183 17.31 14.71 18.16
C SER A 183 18.44 14.97 17.15
N ILE A 184 18.21 14.68 15.88
CA ILE A 184 19.18 14.94 14.79
C ILE A 184 18.87 16.21 13.99
N GLY A 185 17.92 17.04 14.46
CA GLY A 185 17.63 18.36 13.89
C GLY A 185 16.96 18.36 12.52
N LYS A 186 16.36 17.24 12.10
CA LYS A 186 15.70 17.11 10.79
C LYS A 186 14.17 17.30 10.84
N LEU A 187 13.57 17.52 12.03
CA LEU A 187 12.13 17.55 12.23
C LEU A 187 11.57 18.98 12.24
N LYS A 188 10.41 19.16 11.60
CA LYS A 188 9.53 20.31 11.75
C LYS A 188 8.11 19.84 12.06
N TYR A 189 7.51 20.45 13.08
CA TYR A 189 6.10 20.21 13.42
C TYR A 189 5.17 21.09 12.58
N VAL A 190 4.06 20.53 12.15
CA VAL A 190 3.02 21.22 11.38
C VAL A 190 1.66 20.89 11.95
N GLU A 191 0.90 21.88 12.36
CA GLU A 191 -0.45 21.72 12.84
C GLU A 191 -1.37 21.21 11.72
N GLY A 192 -2.00 20.05 11.90
CA GLY A 192 -2.87 19.39 10.94
C GLY A 192 -4.36 19.74 11.06
N GLU A 193 -4.68 20.86 11.72
CA GLU A 193 -6.03 21.36 11.89
C GLU A 193 -6.37 22.44 10.85
N GLY A 194 -7.64 22.45 10.41
CA GLY A 194 -8.15 23.34 9.38
C GLY A 194 -8.53 22.61 8.10
N SER A 195 -8.70 23.37 7.03
CA SER A 195 -8.94 22.85 5.68
C SER A 195 -7.70 22.16 5.08
N ILE A 196 -7.87 21.45 3.96
CA ILE A 196 -6.74 20.85 3.23
C ILE A 196 -5.74 21.94 2.82
N GLU A 197 -6.25 23.09 2.39
CA GLU A 197 -5.49 24.25 1.93
C GLU A 197 -4.72 24.91 3.08
N ASP A 198 -5.33 25.01 4.28
CA ASP A 198 -4.66 25.58 5.47
C ASP A 198 -3.46 24.73 5.87
N VAL A 199 -3.65 23.41 5.96
CA VAL A 199 -2.56 22.48 6.29
C VAL A 199 -1.49 22.47 5.20
N GLN A 200 -1.90 22.53 3.92
CA GLN A 200 -0.97 22.64 2.80
C GLN A 200 -0.10 23.90 2.91
N LYS A 201 -0.73 25.04 3.23
CA LYS A 201 -0.01 26.30 3.42
C LYS A 201 1.03 26.19 4.52
N LYS A 202 0.67 25.64 5.70
CA LYS A 202 1.61 25.45 6.83
C LYS A 202 2.79 24.55 6.46
N LEU A 203 2.56 23.49 5.66
CA LEU A 203 3.62 22.62 5.14
C LEU A 203 4.54 23.36 4.17
N LEU A 204 3.98 24.18 3.28
CA LEU A 204 4.77 25.01 2.36
C LEU A 204 5.58 26.06 3.11
N ASP A 205 5.01 26.70 4.14
CA ASP A 205 5.72 27.65 5.01
C ASP A 205 6.94 26.98 5.65
N ALA A 206 6.79 25.75 6.20
CA ALA A 206 7.89 24.99 6.78
C ALA A 206 8.98 24.61 5.76
N ILE A 207 8.57 24.28 4.51
CA ILE A 207 9.50 23.98 3.41
C ILE A 207 10.25 25.25 2.98
N VAL A 208 9.57 26.38 2.83
CA VAL A 208 10.19 27.66 2.42
C VAL A 208 11.11 28.20 3.52
N GLU A 209 10.78 27.99 4.79
CA GLU A 209 11.69 28.32 5.89
C GLU A 209 13.03 27.58 5.77
N GLN A 210 13.00 26.30 5.37
CA GLN A 210 14.20 25.49 5.15
C GLN A 210 14.91 25.85 3.84
N TRP A 211 14.16 26.19 2.79
CA TRP A 211 14.67 26.52 1.46
C TRP A 211 13.97 27.78 0.89
N PRO A 212 14.43 28.99 1.28
CA PRO A 212 13.83 30.26 0.82
C PRO A 212 13.76 30.42 -0.69
N GLN A 213 14.68 29.80 -1.42
CA GLN A 213 14.72 29.80 -2.89
C GLN A 213 13.52 29.05 -3.54
N LEU A 214 12.80 28.22 -2.79
CA LEU A 214 11.61 27.51 -3.27
C LEU A 214 10.33 28.33 -3.13
N LYS A 215 10.38 29.60 -2.69
CA LYS A 215 9.21 30.43 -2.44
C LYS A 215 8.30 30.54 -3.66
N ASP A 216 8.87 30.81 -4.82
CA ASP A 216 8.06 30.92 -6.06
C ASP A 216 7.45 29.58 -6.48
N ALA A 217 8.16 28.48 -6.31
CA ALA A 217 7.63 27.15 -6.55
C ALA A 217 6.55 26.77 -5.52
N ALA A 218 6.69 27.21 -4.26
CA ALA A 218 5.74 26.91 -3.19
C ALA A 218 4.41 27.65 -3.35
N TYR A 219 4.43 28.92 -3.75
CA TYR A 219 3.24 29.77 -3.78
C TYR A 219 2.80 30.18 -5.19
N GLY A 220 3.58 29.86 -6.21
CA GLY A 220 3.21 30.07 -7.59
C GLY A 220 2.05 29.18 -8.07
N PRO A 221 1.60 29.34 -9.32
CA PRO A 221 0.58 28.47 -9.88
C PRO A 221 1.03 27.01 -9.86
N MET A 222 0.05 26.09 -9.66
CA MET A 222 0.36 24.66 -9.71
C MET A 222 0.95 24.28 -11.07
N PRO A 223 2.05 23.52 -11.10
CA PRO A 223 2.61 23.06 -12.37
C PRO A 223 1.59 22.23 -13.13
N VAL A 224 1.36 22.60 -14.38
CA VAL A 224 0.48 21.83 -15.28
C VAL A 224 1.19 20.52 -15.58
N LYS A 225 0.67 19.40 -15.06
CA LYS A 225 1.19 18.07 -15.42
C LYS A 225 1.06 17.90 -16.94
N LYS A 226 2.20 17.74 -17.62
CA LYS A 226 2.18 17.21 -18.98
C LYS A 226 1.45 15.85 -18.90
N PRO A 227 0.49 15.57 -19.81
CA PRO A 227 -0.17 14.28 -19.82
C PRO A 227 0.90 13.20 -19.90
N VAL A 228 0.92 12.32 -18.92
CA VAL A 228 1.72 11.10 -19.01
C VAL A 228 1.09 10.31 -20.15
N VAL A 229 1.75 10.28 -21.29
CA VAL A 229 1.38 9.40 -22.39
C VAL A 229 1.60 7.99 -21.84
N SER A 230 0.53 7.41 -21.31
CA SER A 230 0.55 5.99 -20.93
C SER A 230 0.89 5.22 -22.19
N ALA A 231 1.99 4.45 -22.14
CA ALA A 231 2.31 3.53 -23.20
C ALA A 231 1.06 2.70 -23.52
N PRO A 232 0.72 2.52 -24.81
CA PRO A 232 -0.45 1.75 -25.19
C PRO A 232 -0.39 0.38 -24.51
N PRO A 233 -1.52 -0.16 -23.99
CA PRO A 233 -1.56 -1.46 -23.39
C PRO A 233 -0.94 -2.46 -24.39
N LYS A 234 0.03 -3.26 -23.92
CA LYS A 234 0.57 -4.36 -24.74
C LYS A 234 -0.63 -5.18 -25.21
N PRO A 235 -0.71 -5.49 -26.52
CA PRO A 235 -1.79 -6.32 -27.06
C PRO A 235 -1.82 -7.62 -26.27
N SER A 236 -3.00 -7.90 -25.70
CA SER A 236 -3.28 -9.16 -25.02
C SER A 236 -2.94 -10.28 -26.01
N SER A 237 -1.99 -11.14 -25.66
CA SER A 237 -1.70 -12.35 -26.40
C SER A 237 -3.01 -13.15 -26.51
N GLN A 238 -3.60 -13.17 -27.70
CA GLN A 238 -4.71 -14.04 -28.01
C GLN A 238 -4.28 -15.49 -27.74
N PRO A 239 -5.12 -16.31 -27.13
CA PRO A 239 -4.82 -17.73 -27.00
C PRO A 239 -4.68 -18.30 -28.41
N SER A 240 -3.51 -18.87 -28.71
CA SER A 240 -3.26 -19.60 -29.94
C SER A 240 -4.32 -20.69 -30.10
N GLN A 241 -5.17 -20.54 -31.12
CA GLN A 241 -6.09 -21.59 -31.54
C GLN A 241 -5.25 -22.79 -31.96
N GLN A 242 -5.35 -23.87 -31.23
CA GLN A 242 -4.84 -25.17 -31.65
C GLN A 242 -5.58 -25.59 -32.92
N PRO A 243 -4.89 -26.06 -33.97
CA PRO A 243 -5.54 -26.57 -35.16
C PRO A 243 -6.33 -27.84 -34.82
N LYS A 244 -7.62 -27.87 -35.19
CA LYS A 244 -8.47 -29.04 -35.10
C LYS A 244 -7.89 -30.14 -35.99
N PRO A 245 -7.87 -31.43 -35.56
CA PRO A 245 -7.47 -32.53 -36.41
C PRO A 245 -8.49 -32.72 -37.52
N GLN A 246 -8.03 -32.69 -38.77
CA GLN A 246 -8.82 -33.02 -39.94
C GLN A 246 -9.15 -34.52 -39.94
N HIS A 247 -10.44 -34.85 -39.95
CA HIS A 247 -10.93 -36.20 -40.23
C HIS A 247 -10.63 -36.54 -41.70
N GLY A 248 -9.65 -37.44 -41.93
CA GLY A 248 -9.52 -38.14 -43.19
C GLY A 248 -10.43 -39.34 -43.25
N GLN A 249 -11.32 -39.34 -44.26
CA GLN A 249 -12.13 -40.50 -44.66
C GLN A 249 -11.24 -41.52 -45.41
N GLY A 250 -11.46 -42.81 -45.14
CA GLY A 250 -10.87 -43.86 -45.97
C GLY A 250 -10.93 -45.23 -45.29
N ALA A 251 -11.99 -45.97 -45.56
CA ALA A 251 -12.08 -47.42 -45.30
C ALA A 251 -11.39 -48.23 -46.40
N PRO A 252 -11.39 -49.58 -46.45
CA PRO A 252 -11.61 -50.60 -45.43
C PRO A 252 -10.66 -51.82 -45.57
N HIS A 253 -10.94 -52.87 -44.83
CA HIS A 253 -10.53 -54.33 -44.95
C HIS A 253 -9.42 -54.83 -44.03
N GLY A 254 -9.80 -55.73 -43.17
CA GLY A 254 -9.38 -57.13 -43.23
C GLY A 254 -8.84 -57.72 -41.94
N GLY A 255 -9.69 -58.53 -41.30
CA GLY A 255 -9.33 -59.87 -40.86
C GLY A 255 -8.42 -60.11 -39.65
N GLY A 256 -8.93 -60.80 -38.68
CA GLY A 256 -8.13 -61.84 -38.04
C GLY A 256 -7.99 -61.83 -36.51
N ARG A 257 -8.90 -62.51 -35.82
CA ARG A 257 -8.70 -63.53 -34.76
C ARG A 257 -7.75 -63.31 -33.60
N SER A 258 -8.28 -63.23 -32.41
CA SER A 258 -8.30 -64.27 -31.34
C SER A 258 -7.13 -64.32 -30.36
N HIS A 259 -7.41 -64.30 -29.16
CA HIS A 259 -7.20 -65.18 -28.01
C HIS A 259 -6.95 -64.40 -26.70
N ARG A 260 -7.87 -64.65 -25.76
CA ARG A 260 -7.68 -65.28 -24.44
C ARG A 260 -6.51 -64.70 -23.62
N GLY A 261 -6.76 -64.17 -22.45
CA GLY A 261 -7.11 -64.86 -21.26
C GLY A 261 -6.22 -64.32 -20.13
N GLY A 262 -6.74 -64.19 -18.96
CA GLY A 262 -5.84 -64.04 -17.81
C GLY A 262 -6.46 -63.31 -16.62
N ARG A 263 -7.14 -64.01 -15.81
CA ARG A 263 -7.63 -63.70 -14.46
C ARG A 263 -6.43 -63.57 -13.46
N GLY A 264 -6.60 -62.76 -12.45
CA GLY A 264 -5.82 -62.83 -11.22
C GLY A 264 -6.22 -61.70 -10.26
N ARG A 265 -7.06 -61.89 -9.48
CA ARG A 265 -7.39 -62.15 -8.06
C ARG A 265 -6.27 -61.88 -7.09
N GLY A 266 -6.61 -61.09 -6.06
CA GLY A 266 -6.22 -61.39 -4.68
C GLY A 266 -5.43 -60.21 -4.04
N ARG A 267 -5.77 -59.72 -2.99
CA ARG A 267 -6.12 -59.96 -1.57
C ARG A 267 -5.76 -58.69 -0.77
N ARG A 268 -6.70 -58.12 -0.13
CA ARG A 268 -6.91 -58.01 1.33
C ARG A 268 -5.66 -58.01 2.23
N GLY A 269 -5.54 -56.93 3.03
CA GLY A 269 -4.76 -56.90 4.25
C GLY A 269 -5.22 -55.72 5.14
N ARG A 270 -6.11 -56.01 6.10
CA ARG A 270 -6.42 -55.19 7.28
C ARG A 270 -5.33 -55.47 8.33
N TYR A 271 -5.12 -54.54 9.23
CA TYR A 271 -4.93 -54.68 10.69
C TYR A 271 -4.60 -53.31 11.25
N PHE A 272 -5.44 -52.73 12.08
CA PHE A 272 -5.60 -52.82 13.56
C PHE A 272 -4.38 -52.29 14.35
N GLY A 273 -4.68 -51.31 15.22
CA GLY A 273 -3.91 -51.09 16.44
C GLY A 273 -4.06 -49.68 17.06
N LYS A 274 -5.07 -49.49 17.89
CA LYS A 274 -5.09 -48.58 19.05
C LYS A 274 -4.83 -49.48 20.27
N PRO A 275 -4.64 -49.02 21.54
CA PRO A 275 -4.54 -47.70 22.17
C PRO A 275 -3.55 -47.70 23.39
N GLY A 276 -3.57 -46.59 24.12
CA GLY A 276 -3.13 -46.60 25.52
C GLY A 276 -2.11 -45.50 25.82
N SER A 277 -2.07 -44.76 26.86
CA SER A 277 -2.85 -44.46 28.05
C SER A 277 -2.01 -43.53 28.94
N LYS A 278 -2.65 -42.56 29.57
CA LYS A 278 -2.45 -42.04 30.93
C LYS A 278 -1.05 -41.77 31.52
N GLY A 279 -0.96 -40.62 32.14
CA GLY A 279 -0.09 -40.23 33.26
C GLY A 279 -0.10 -38.71 33.41
N GLN A 280 -0.90 -38.11 34.19
CA GLN A 280 -0.90 -37.64 35.57
C GLN A 280 0.52 -37.49 36.18
N ASN A 281 0.96 -36.27 36.54
CA ASN A 281 0.94 -35.69 37.88
C ASN A 281 1.83 -34.43 38.00
N LYS A 282 1.29 -33.40 38.66
CA LYS A 282 1.81 -32.61 39.78
C LYS A 282 3.29 -32.17 39.77
N GLN A 283 3.58 -30.93 39.76
CA GLN A 283 3.70 -29.97 40.89
C GLN A 283 3.63 -28.54 40.37
#